data_7b240f79148f426133c480f82149aac1
#
_entry.id   7b240f79148f426133c480f82149aac1
#
_cell.length_a   1.000
_cell.length_b   1.000
_cell.length_c   1.000
_cell.angle_alpha   90.00
_cell.angle_beta   90.00
_cell.angle_gamma   90.00
#
_symmetry.space_group_name_H-M   'P 1'
#
loop_
_entity.id
_entity.type
_entity.pdbx_description
1 polymer ?
#
loop_
_entity_poly.entity_id
_entity_poly.type
_entity_poly.pdbx_seq_one_letter_code
_entity_poly.pdbx_strand_id
1 'polypeptide(L)'
;MLLRNGTVVSGTGCVRQDIRIGGGRIVQTGPGLEPLEGEEVMDVSGCLVAPGGIDAHTHFDMPCGGIMTSDDFESGTRAAVAGGTTTVIDFSEPEQGASLQSGLDRWHEKADGRSFTDYSFHMTVARYDEGIEEEILSMIRQGVTSF
;
A
#
# COMPACT_ATOMS: atom_id res chain seq x y z
N MET A 1 -7.23 -15.18 -14.79
CA MET A 1 -7.20 -16.13 -13.64
C MET A 1 -8.59 -16.15 -12.99
N LEU A 2 -9.07 -17.33 -12.64
CA LEU A 2 -10.34 -17.52 -11.93
C LEU A 2 -10.07 -18.20 -10.56
N LEU A 3 -10.41 -17.51 -9.46
CA LEU A 3 -10.43 -18.10 -8.12
C LEU A 3 -11.83 -18.70 -7.90
N ARG A 4 -11.91 -20.01 -7.58
CA ARG A 4 -13.19 -20.72 -7.41
C ARG A 4 -13.39 -21.21 -5.98
N ASN A 5 -14.66 -21.26 -5.60
CA ASN A 5 -15.12 -21.88 -4.35
C ASN A 5 -14.69 -21.19 -3.05
N GLY A 6 -14.15 -19.98 -3.11
CA GLY A 6 -13.69 -19.23 -1.94
C GLY A 6 -14.84 -18.62 -1.14
N THR A 7 -14.55 -18.27 0.10
CA THR A 7 -15.40 -17.39 0.91
C THR A 7 -14.82 -15.99 0.85
N VAL A 8 -15.44 -15.11 0.09
CA VAL A 8 -15.02 -13.72 -0.08
C VAL A 8 -15.43 -12.89 1.11
N VAL A 9 -14.48 -12.20 1.71
CA VAL A 9 -14.69 -11.32 2.86
C VAL A 9 -14.71 -9.86 2.38
N SER A 10 -15.73 -9.12 2.82
CA SER A 10 -15.88 -7.70 2.53
C SER A 10 -16.36 -6.93 3.76
N GLY A 11 -16.41 -5.60 3.68
CA GLY A 11 -16.99 -4.77 4.75
C GLY A 11 -18.47 -5.02 5.06
N THR A 12 -19.19 -5.73 4.19
CA THR A 12 -20.60 -6.08 4.36
C THR A 12 -20.83 -7.53 4.80
N GLY A 13 -19.75 -8.32 4.94
CA GLY A 13 -19.83 -9.71 5.38
C GLY A 13 -19.06 -10.68 4.51
N CYS A 14 -19.34 -11.98 4.71
CA CYS A 14 -18.71 -13.08 3.99
C CYS A 14 -19.71 -13.74 3.06
N VAL A 15 -19.30 -14.00 1.81
CA VAL A 15 -20.15 -14.67 0.81
C VAL A 15 -19.31 -15.68 0.02
N ARG A 16 -19.89 -16.87 -0.22
CA ARG A 16 -19.26 -17.88 -1.08
C ARG A 16 -19.46 -17.50 -2.54
N GLN A 17 -18.38 -17.17 -3.23
CA GLN A 17 -18.41 -16.81 -4.64
C GLN A 17 -17.02 -16.96 -5.29
N ASP A 18 -17.04 -16.98 -6.62
CA ASP A 18 -15.83 -17.00 -7.44
C ASP A 18 -15.43 -15.58 -7.81
N ILE A 19 -14.13 -15.37 -8.09
CA ILE A 19 -13.57 -14.10 -8.52
C ILE A 19 -12.75 -14.31 -9.78
N ARG A 20 -13.06 -13.57 -10.84
CA ARG A 20 -12.24 -13.51 -12.05
C ARG A 20 -11.38 -12.27 -12.04
N ILE A 21 -10.08 -12.46 -12.29
CA ILE A 21 -9.06 -11.43 -12.33
C ILE A 21 -8.54 -11.33 -13.76
N GLY A 22 -8.53 -10.13 -14.30
CA GLY A 22 -8.00 -9.84 -15.64
C GLY A 22 -7.32 -8.47 -15.63
N GLY A 23 -6.11 -8.38 -16.20
CA GLY A 23 -5.35 -7.13 -16.27
C GLY A 23 -5.07 -6.51 -14.89
N GLY A 24 -4.80 -7.35 -13.87
CA GLY A 24 -4.55 -6.88 -12.49
C GLY A 24 -5.78 -6.33 -11.75
N ARG A 25 -7.00 -6.59 -12.27
CA ARG A 25 -8.25 -6.09 -11.67
C ARG A 25 -9.27 -7.21 -11.53
N ILE A 26 -10.15 -7.09 -10.53
CA ILE A 26 -11.35 -7.93 -10.45
C ILE A 26 -12.31 -7.48 -11.56
N VAL A 27 -12.57 -8.40 -12.51
CA VAL A 27 -13.44 -8.11 -13.67
C VAL A 27 -14.81 -8.74 -13.54
N GLN A 28 -14.95 -9.78 -12.70
CA GLN A 28 -16.23 -10.43 -12.46
C GLN A 28 -16.22 -11.13 -11.09
N THR A 29 -17.36 -11.10 -10.41
CA THR A 29 -17.63 -11.91 -9.21
C THR A 29 -18.99 -12.56 -9.32
N GLY A 30 -19.16 -13.73 -8.72
CA GLY A 30 -20.45 -14.44 -8.68
C GLY A 30 -20.26 -15.91 -8.36
N PRO A 31 -21.35 -16.62 -8.04
CA PRO A 31 -21.30 -18.05 -7.79
C PRO A 31 -21.19 -18.82 -9.11
N GLY A 32 -20.36 -19.88 -9.13
CA GLY A 32 -20.31 -20.86 -10.21
C GLY A 32 -19.86 -20.30 -11.56
N LEU A 33 -18.84 -19.43 -11.57
CA LEU A 33 -18.29 -18.90 -12.82
C LEU A 33 -17.63 -20.03 -13.60
N GLU A 34 -18.00 -20.18 -14.89
CA GLU A 34 -17.36 -21.13 -15.76
C GLU A 34 -16.01 -20.60 -16.25
N PRO A 35 -14.96 -21.43 -16.25
CA PRO A 35 -13.66 -21.05 -16.79
C PRO A 35 -13.75 -20.68 -18.28
N LEU A 36 -13.00 -19.65 -18.66
CA LEU A 36 -12.83 -19.31 -20.08
C LEU A 36 -11.73 -20.19 -20.69
N GLU A 37 -11.73 -20.28 -22.02
CA GLU A 37 -10.70 -21.03 -22.74
C GLU A 37 -9.31 -20.48 -22.43
N GLY A 38 -8.40 -21.35 -21.94
CA GLY A 38 -7.05 -20.99 -21.56
C GLY A 38 -6.93 -20.19 -20.26
N GLU A 39 -8.03 -20.01 -19.50
CA GLU A 39 -7.99 -19.30 -18.21
C GLU A 39 -7.37 -20.18 -17.13
N GLU A 40 -6.39 -19.64 -16.42
CA GLU A 40 -5.84 -20.26 -15.20
C GLU A 40 -6.91 -20.31 -14.12
N VAL A 41 -7.13 -21.48 -13.54
CA VAL A 41 -8.12 -21.70 -12.48
C VAL A 41 -7.42 -22.13 -11.19
N MET A 42 -7.72 -21.44 -10.10
CA MET A 42 -7.25 -21.79 -8.76
C MET A 42 -8.44 -22.16 -7.88
N ASP A 43 -8.46 -23.38 -7.35
CA ASP A 43 -9.45 -23.77 -6.35
C ASP A 43 -9.02 -23.28 -4.96
N VAL A 44 -9.80 -22.37 -4.39
CA VAL A 44 -9.61 -21.79 -3.07
C VAL A 44 -10.70 -22.25 -2.09
N SER A 45 -11.18 -23.49 -2.26
CA SER A 45 -12.12 -24.12 -1.34
C SER A 45 -11.61 -24.12 0.09
N GLY A 46 -12.43 -23.70 1.03
CA GLY A 46 -12.07 -23.59 2.44
C GLY A 46 -11.21 -22.38 2.81
N CYS A 47 -10.79 -21.58 1.83
CA CYS A 47 -10.05 -20.35 2.07
C CYS A 47 -10.99 -19.15 2.25
N LEU A 48 -10.53 -18.18 3.07
CA LEU A 48 -11.05 -16.83 3.06
C LEU A 48 -10.28 -16.03 2.00
N VAL A 49 -11.02 -15.36 1.13
CA VAL A 49 -10.45 -14.46 0.12
C VAL A 49 -10.80 -13.03 0.54
N ALA A 50 -9.79 -12.28 0.92
CA ALA A 50 -9.92 -10.91 1.42
C ALA A 50 -9.06 -9.96 0.57
N PRO A 51 -9.35 -8.64 0.59
CA PRO A 51 -8.41 -7.64 0.12
C PRO A 51 -7.06 -7.78 0.85
N GLY A 52 -5.98 -7.40 0.19
CA GLY A 52 -4.68 -7.32 0.83
C GLY A 52 -4.71 -6.35 2.02
N GLY A 53 -3.87 -6.61 3.02
CA GLY A 53 -3.74 -5.73 4.18
C GLY A 53 -3.19 -4.36 3.78
N ILE A 54 -3.61 -3.32 4.52
CA ILE A 54 -3.03 -1.99 4.45
C ILE A 54 -2.33 -1.75 5.79
N ASP A 55 -1.01 -1.59 5.75
CA ASP A 55 -0.25 -1.13 6.91
C ASP A 55 -0.10 0.39 6.83
N ALA A 56 -0.86 1.08 7.66
CA ALA A 56 -0.94 2.54 7.64
C ALA A 56 0.10 3.21 8.56
N HIS A 57 1.11 2.48 9.05
CA HIS A 57 2.11 3.05 9.93
C HIS A 57 3.43 2.28 9.84
N THR A 58 4.27 2.65 8.89
CA THR A 58 5.59 2.03 8.68
C THR A 58 6.72 3.06 8.76
N HIS A 59 7.95 2.56 8.97
CA HIS A 59 9.16 3.38 9.04
C HIS A 59 10.29 2.64 8.34
N PHE A 60 10.38 2.77 7.01
CA PHE A 60 11.46 2.21 6.22
C PHE A 60 12.57 3.23 5.98
N ASP A 61 13.81 2.78 6.03
CA ASP A 61 14.99 3.64 5.74
C ASP A 61 15.00 4.94 6.57
N MET A 62 14.45 4.89 7.79
CA MET A 62 14.26 6.08 8.62
C MET A 62 15.42 6.23 9.60
N PRO A 63 16.08 7.40 9.65
CA PRO A 63 17.05 7.72 10.69
C PRO A 63 16.36 7.83 12.07
N CYS A 64 16.86 7.14 13.07
CA CYS A 64 16.33 7.19 14.42
C CYS A 64 17.46 7.14 15.44
N GLY A 65 17.69 8.23 16.19
CA GLY A 65 18.67 8.26 17.29
C GLY A 65 20.11 7.89 16.91
N GLY A 66 20.53 8.19 15.67
CA GLY A 66 21.87 7.90 15.15
C GLY A 66 22.04 6.51 14.52
N ILE A 67 20.94 5.76 14.40
CA ILE A 67 20.85 4.50 13.65
C ILE A 67 19.79 4.62 12.56
N MET A 68 19.78 3.68 11.63
CA MET A 68 18.71 3.53 10.64
C MET A 68 17.78 2.40 11.06
N THR A 69 16.49 2.47 10.69
CA THR A 69 15.61 1.31 10.77
C THR A 69 16.18 0.17 9.94
N SER A 70 15.93 -1.08 10.37
CA SER A 70 16.57 -2.26 9.80
C SER A 70 16.15 -2.57 8.37
N ASP A 71 14.92 -2.22 8.02
CA ASP A 71 14.35 -2.47 6.70
C ASP A 71 14.33 -1.19 5.85
N ASP A 72 14.69 -1.36 4.58
CA ASP A 72 14.43 -0.41 3.52
C ASP A 72 13.11 -0.73 2.80
N PHE A 73 12.72 0.08 1.80
CA PHE A 73 11.50 -0.15 1.04
C PHE A 73 11.52 -1.48 0.29
N GLU A 74 12.68 -1.97 -0.15
CA GLU A 74 12.75 -3.26 -0.83
C GLU A 74 12.53 -4.43 0.14
N SER A 75 13.29 -4.51 1.23
CA SER A 75 13.21 -5.62 2.18
C SER A 75 11.91 -5.62 2.96
N GLY A 76 11.48 -4.44 3.46
CA GLY A 76 10.28 -4.31 4.27
C GLY A 76 9.00 -4.59 3.47
N THR A 77 8.87 -4.03 2.26
CA THR A 77 7.67 -4.29 1.45
C THR A 77 7.65 -5.71 0.88
N ARG A 78 8.81 -6.35 0.64
CA ARG A 78 8.87 -7.78 0.31
C ARG A 78 8.34 -8.63 1.46
N ALA A 79 8.70 -8.32 2.69
CA ALA A 79 8.17 -9.00 3.87
C ALA A 79 6.65 -8.73 4.03
N ALA A 80 6.21 -7.51 3.79
CA ALA A 80 4.80 -7.13 3.84
C ALA A 80 3.95 -7.96 2.87
N VAL A 81 4.36 -8.07 1.60
CA VAL A 81 3.67 -8.91 0.59
C VAL A 81 3.64 -10.38 1.01
N ALA A 82 4.75 -10.92 1.54
CA ALA A 82 4.80 -12.30 2.03
C ALA A 82 3.82 -12.54 3.18
N GLY A 83 3.49 -11.49 3.96
CA GLY A 83 2.49 -11.52 5.02
C GLY A 83 1.06 -11.19 4.57
N GLY A 84 0.85 -10.84 3.29
CA GLY A 84 -0.46 -10.50 2.74
C GLY A 84 -0.81 -9.00 2.82
N THR A 85 0.13 -8.14 3.22
CA THR A 85 0.00 -6.68 3.14
C THR A 85 0.36 -6.23 1.74
N THR A 86 -0.54 -5.50 1.08
CA THR A 86 -0.37 -5.06 -0.31
C THR A 86 -0.21 -3.55 -0.46
N THR A 87 -0.40 -2.81 0.62
CA THR A 87 -0.24 -1.35 0.65
C THR A 87 0.41 -0.95 1.97
N VAL A 88 1.38 -0.04 1.92
CA VAL A 88 2.01 0.55 3.11
C VAL A 88 1.87 2.08 3.05
N ILE A 89 1.78 2.71 4.23
CA ILE A 89 1.83 4.17 4.34
C ILE A 89 2.97 4.51 5.31
N ASP A 90 4.04 5.04 4.76
CA ASP A 90 5.25 5.37 5.51
C ASP A 90 5.27 6.85 5.93
N PHE A 91 6.15 7.22 6.85
CA PHE A 91 6.28 8.58 7.33
C PHE A 91 7.42 9.30 6.62
N SER A 92 7.08 10.25 5.76
CA SER A 92 8.05 11.17 5.18
C SER A 92 8.46 12.22 6.20
N GLU A 93 9.75 12.27 6.51
CA GLU A 93 10.33 13.19 7.49
C GLU A 93 11.29 14.17 6.80
N PRO A 94 10.91 15.45 6.62
CA PRO A 94 11.84 16.48 6.20
C PRO A 94 12.99 16.65 7.20
N GLU A 95 14.18 16.98 6.72
CA GLU A 95 15.26 17.40 7.61
C GLU A 95 14.88 18.69 8.33
N GLN A 96 15.50 18.91 9.50
CA GLN A 96 15.22 20.10 10.29
C GLN A 96 15.44 21.39 9.48
N GLY A 97 14.41 22.21 9.36
CA GLY A 97 14.44 23.46 8.59
C GLY A 97 14.26 23.31 7.08
N ALA A 98 14.14 22.09 6.57
CA ALA A 98 13.87 21.84 5.15
C ALA A 98 12.36 21.96 4.84
N SER A 99 12.04 22.06 3.54
CA SER A 99 10.65 22.09 3.08
C SER A 99 9.98 20.72 3.15
N LEU A 100 8.64 20.69 3.25
CA LEU A 100 7.88 19.45 3.15
C LEU A 100 8.10 18.75 1.80
N GLN A 101 8.28 19.54 0.72
CA GLN A 101 8.58 19.00 -0.60
C GLN A 101 9.88 18.18 -0.61
N SER A 102 10.93 18.68 0.01
CA SER A 102 12.21 17.95 0.06
C SER A 102 12.11 16.63 0.83
N GLY A 103 11.25 16.58 1.85
CA GLY A 103 10.93 15.35 2.56
C GLY A 103 10.22 14.34 1.65
N LEU A 104 9.18 14.80 0.94
CA LEU A 104 8.41 13.98 0.01
C LEU A 104 9.30 13.42 -1.11
N ASP A 105 10.10 14.27 -1.76
CA ASP A 105 11.01 13.86 -2.85
C ASP A 105 11.99 12.79 -2.38
N ARG A 106 12.58 12.97 -1.19
CA ARG A 106 13.51 12.00 -0.60
C ARG A 106 12.86 10.65 -0.31
N TRP A 107 11.59 10.62 0.13
CA TRP A 107 10.89 9.36 0.36
C TRP A 107 10.50 8.68 -0.95
N HIS A 108 10.15 9.45 -1.98
CA HIS A 108 10.00 8.91 -3.33
C HIS A 108 11.29 8.27 -3.85
N GLU A 109 12.44 8.93 -3.70
CA GLU A 109 13.75 8.37 -4.10
C GLU A 109 14.06 7.02 -3.42
N LYS A 110 13.56 6.81 -2.19
CA LYS A 110 13.72 5.54 -1.47
C LYS A 110 12.77 4.45 -1.94
N ALA A 111 11.54 4.82 -2.31
CA ALA A 111 10.44 3.90 -2.58
C ALA A 111 10.28 3.57 -4.07
N ASP A 112 10.50 4.56 -4.97
CA ASP A 112 10.22 4.43 -6.39
C ASP A 112 11.07 3.32 -7.04
N GLY A 113 10.38 2.36 -7.66
CA GLY A 113 11.01 1.23 -8.33
C GLY A 113 11.61 0.17 -7.39
N ARG A 114 11.50 0.35 -6.07
CA ARG A 114 12.02 -0.59 -5.06
C ARG A 114 10.91 -1.28 -4.26
N SER A 115 9.77 -0.63 -4.09
CA SER A 115 8.63 -1.17 -3.35
C SER A 115 7.95 -2.31 -4.09
N PHE A 116 7.63 -3.40 -3.37
CA PHE A 116 6.83 -4.54 -3.84
C PHE A 116 5.33 -4.37 -3.57
N THR A 117 4.96 -3.37 -2.75
CA THR A 117 3.57 -3.02 -2.45
C THR A 117 3.22 -1.70 -3.15
N ASP A 118 1.94 -1.39 -3.22
CA ASP A 118 1.52 0.00 -3.34
C ASP A 118 1.98 0.76 -2.09
N TYR A 119 2.28 2.05 -2.23
CA TYR A 119 2.71 2.87 -1.10
C TYR A 119 2.16 4.28 -1.18
N SER A 120 2.09 4.93 -0.02
CA SER A 120 1.80 6.34 0.15
C SER A 120 2.58 6.86 1.35
N PHE A 121 2.45 8.15 1.65
CA PHE A 121 3.16 8.78 2.75
C PHE A 121 2.24 9.60 3.63
N HIS A 122 2.50 9.53 4.94
CA HIS A 122 2.17 10.59 5.89
C HIS A 122 3.27 11.65 5.83
N MET A 123 2.95 12.91 6.02
CA MET A 123 3.94 13.98 6.09
C MET A 123 4.15 14.44 7.54
N THR A 124 5.37 14.32 8.04
CA THR A 124 5.74 14.88 9.34
C THR A 124 5.92 16.39 9.22
N VAL A 125 5.14 17.15 10.01
CA VAL A 125 5.24 18.60 10.10
C VAL A 125 5.93 18.95 11.41
N ALA A 126 7.25 19.11 11.37
CA ALA A 126 8.09 19.35 12.56
C ALA A 126 8.28 20.85 12.87
N ARG A 127 7.75 21.74 12.06
CA ARG A 127 7.83 23.20 12.25
C ARG A 127 6.48 23.87 11.95
N TYR A 128 6.26 25.01 12.57
CA TYR A 128 5.13 25.87 12.26
C TYR A 128 5.63 27.30 12.10
N ASP A 129 5.70 27.78 10.88
CA ASP A 129 6.20 29.09 10.51
C ASP A 129 5.39 29.67 9.34
N GLU A 130 5.77 30.88 8.93
CA GLU A 130 5.14 31.53 7.76
C GLU A 130 5.39 30.72 6.48
N GLY A 131 4.32 30.36 5.78
CA GLY A 131 4.37 29.57 4.54
C GLY A 131 4.11 28.07 4.71
N ILE A 132 4.12 27.51 5.95
CA ILE A 132 3.87 26.08 6.16
C ILE A 132 2.48 25.64 5.66
N GLU A 133 1.48 26.51 5.76
CA GLU A 133 0.13 26.22 5.27
C GLU A 133 0.10 26.03 3.75
N GLU A 134 0.87 26.82 3.00
CA GLU A 134 1.01 26.67 1.55
C GLU A 134 1.73 25.39 1.18
N GLU A 135 2.75 25.00 1.94
CA GLU A 135 3.43 23.71 1.78
C GLU A 135 2.48 22.54 2.03
N ILE A 136 1.68 22.57 3.10
CA ILE A 136 0.67 21.54 3.40
C ILE A 136 -0.36 21.43 2.24
N LEU A 137 -0.87 22.57 1.75
CA LEU A 137 -1.77 22.56 0.61
C LEU A 137 -1.12 22.00 -0.67
N SER A 138 0.18 22.22 -0.83
CA SER A 138 0.95 21.59 -1.92
C SER A 138 1.05 20.09 -1.78
N MET A 139 1.30 19.58 -0.57
CA MET A 139 1.33 18.14 -0.28
C MET A 139 -0.02 17.49 -0.59
N ILE A 140 -1.13 18.12 -0.16
CA ILE A 140 -2.48 17.62 -0.45
C ILE A 140 -2.73 17.50 -1.96
N ARG A 141 -2.31 18.49 -2.75
CA ARG A 141 -2.44 18.43 -4.23
C ARG A 141 -1.61 17.31 -4.87
N GLN A 142 -0.56 16.86 -4.20
CA GLN A 142 0.30 15.74 -4.62
C GLN A 142 -0.16 14.38 -4.07
N GLY A 143 -1.29 14.35 -3.35
CA GLY A 143 -1.89 13.10 -2.86
C GLY A 143 -1.52 12.74 -1.42
N VAL A 144 -0.72 13.52 -0.72
CA VAL A 144 -0.46 13.35 0.72
C VAL A 144 -1.62 13.97 1.48
N THR A 145 -2.44 13.14 2.12
CA THR A 145 -3.70 13.58 2.76
C THR A 145 -3.69 13.46 4.29
N SER A 146 -2.57 13.07 4.87
CA SER A 146 -2.40 12.90 6.32
C SER A 146 -1.06 13.46 6.79
N PHE A 147 -1.10 14.08 8.01
CA PHE A 147 -0.01 14.85 8.58
C PHE A 147 0.16 14.53 10.07
#